data_5d417088f01012bab031e870bc998c39
#
_entry.id   5d417088f01012bab031e870bc998c39
#
_cell.length_a   1.000
_cell.length_b   1.000
_cell.length_c   1.000
_cell.angle_alpha   90.00
_cell.angle_beta   90.00
_cell.angle_gamma   90.00
#
_symmetry.space_group_name_H-M   'P 1'
#
loop_
_entity.id
_entity.type
_entity.pdbx_description
1 polymer ?
#
loop_
_entity_poly.entity_id
_entity_poly.type
_entity_poly.pdbx_seq_one_letter_code
_entity_poly.pdbx_strand_id
1 'polypeptide(L)'
;MTKSLEIGFKNLEHLSPMAGNAVRERKLCAEKADEILQGQLDPSPSGQRILMCAPEHFGVDYIINPWMENQVGKTNRGLAREQWANLRQHLAEEAVIALVSPEPGLPDMVFTANAGMVIGKTAIVSRFRTKERQLEERLFHIWFEQHGFAIAPWPEDLPFEGAGDALLDRAQPLIWCGHGLRTSEVAPRLLENIFGRRAVGLRLVDPRFYHLDTCFCPLADGWLMYYPPAFDLASQETITMLVPPEKRIDVGEKDAFLFACNAVDINGRVFMNDASATLQSWVRAAGFKLTLTPLSEFIKAGGAAKCLTLKLVEV
;
A
#
# COMPACT_ATOMS: atom_id res chain seq x y z
N MET A 1 -6.92 -50.24 38.86
CA MET A 1 -6.46 -49.48 40.04
C MET A 1 -5.81 -48.24 39.54
N THR A 2 -6.60 -47.18 39.46
CA THR A 2 -6.28 -45.81 39.01
C THR A 2 -5.71 -45.04 40.19
N LYS A 3 -4.52 -44.48 40.08
CA LYS A 3 -4.03 -43.44 41.01
C LYS A 3 -3.95 -42.12 40.25
N SER A 4 -4.85 -41.20 40.60
CA SER A 4 -4.80 -39.79 40.30
C SER A 4 -3.62 -39.13 41.01
N LEU A 5 -2.87 -38.31 40.27
CA LEU A 5 -1.88 -37.39 40.83
C LEU A 5 -2.50 -36.00 40.78
N GLU A 6 -2.98 -35.53 41.92
CA GLU A 6 -3.25 -34.13 42.19
C GLU A 6 -1.92 -33.39 42.40
N ILE A 7 -1.60 -32.44 41.53
CA ILE A 7 -0.52 -31.48 41.77
C ILE A 7 -1.16 -30.16 42.18
N GLY A 8 -0.98 -29.83 43.46
CA GLY A 8 -1.53 -28.64 44.09
C GLY A 8 -0.91 -27.36 43.58
N PHE A 9 -1.76 -26.42 43.15
CA PHE A 9 -1.42 -25.04 42.97
C PHE A 9 -1.46 -24.34 44.33
N LYS A 10 -0.30 -24.06 44.91
CA LYS A 10 -0.14 -23.06 45.99
C LYS A 10 1.09 -22.19 45.69
N ASN A 11 0.88 -20.88 45.83
CA ASN A 11 1.82 -19.77 45.88
C ASN A 11 2.26 -19.15 44.53
N LEU A 12 1.45 -18.20 44.07
CA LEU A 12 1.89 -17.05 43.28
C LEU A 12 1.21 -15.77 43.85
N GLU A 13 1.53 -15.46 45.09
CA GLU A 13 1.29 -14.14 45.68
C GLU A 13 2.64 -13.51 45.97
N HIS A 14 3.25 -12.89 44.96
CA HIS A 14 4.25 -11.80 45.05
C HIS A 14 4.67 -11.35 43.66
N LEU A 15 3.70 -10.84 42.89
CA LEU A 15 4.03 -9.99 41.74
C LEU A 15 3.86 -8.54 42.15
N SER A 16 4.94 -7.79 42.00
CA SER A 16 5.10 -6.37 42.34
C SER A 16 3.94 -5.52 41.81
N PRO A 17 3.43 -4.50 42.54
CA PRO A 17 2.33 -3.62 42.11
C PRO A 17 2.56 -2.90 40.78
N MET A 18 3.80 -2.80 40.32
CA MET A 18 4.15 -2.15 39.05
C MET A 18 3.78 -2.98 37.80
N ALA A 19 3.75 -4.31 37.87
CA ALA A 19 3.36 -5.16 36.75
C ALA A 19 1.84 -5.12 36.51
N GLY A 20 1.05 -4.97 37.56
CA GLY A 20 -0.43 -4.86 37.47
C GLY A 20 -0.89 -3.56 36.83
N ASN A 21 -0.19 -2.46 37.05
CA ASN A 21 -0.51 -1.16 36.44
C ASN A 21 -0.20 -1.14 34.93
N ALA A 22 0.94 -1.68 34.52
CA ALA A 22 1.33 -1.73 33.10
C ALA A 22 0.37 -2.59 32.26
N VAL A 23 -0.14 -3.70 32.82
CA VAL A 23 -1.15 -4.56 32.17
C VAL A 23 -2.50 -3.86 32.11
N ARG A 24 -2.88 -3.12 33.16
CA ARG A 24 -4.14 -2.37 33.23
C ARG A 24 -4.13 -1.15 32.31
N GLU A 25 -3.02 -0.45 32.19
CA GLU A 25 -2.83 0.65 31.24
C GLU A 25 -2.86 0.17 29.78
N ARG A 26 -2.19 -0.96 29.48
CA ARG A 26 -2.25 -1.57 28.14
C ARG A 26 -3.67 -2.00 27.77
N LYS A 27 -4.43 -2.55 28.72
CA LYS A 27 -5.82 -2.96 28.51
C LYS A 27 -6.73 -1.75 28.31
N LEU A 28 -6.54 -0.68 29.09
CA LEU A 28 -7.29 0.58 28.96
C LEU A 28 -6.94 1.34 27.67
N CYS A 29 -5.69 1.29 27.19
CA CYS A 29 -5.30 1.81 25.90
C CYS A 29 -5.90 0.99 24.75
N ALA A 30 -5.94 -0.35 24.88
CA ALA A 30 -6.57 -1.21 23.88
C ALA A 30 -8.10 -0.99 23.84
N GLU A 31 -8.78 -0.90 24.99
CA GLU A 31 -10.21 -0.63 25.05
C GLU A 31 -10.57 0.76 24.55
N LYS A 32 -9.75 1.80 24.80
CA LYS A 32 -9.93 3.13 24.21
C LYS A 32 -9.63 3.17 22.72
N ALA A 33 -8.65 2.38 22.26
CA ALA A 33 -8.39 2.23 20.82
C ALA A 33 -9.57 1.54 20.12
N ASP A 34 -10.15 0.50 20.73
CA ASP A 34 -11.33 -0.19 20.22
C ASP A 34 -12.59 0.71 20.26
N GLU A 35 -12.81 1.55 21.29
CA GLU A 35 -13.89 2.55 21.31
C GLU A 35 -13.71 3.62 20.23
N ILE A 36 -12.46 4.08 19.99
CA ILE A 36 -12.15 5.03 18.90
C ILE A 36 -12.33 4.34 17.54
N LEU A 37 -12.00 3.06 17.42
CA LEU A 37 -12.18 2.26 16.20
C LEU A 37 -13.65 1.91 15.95
N GLN A 38 -14.45 1.64 16.98
CA GLN A 38 -15.88 1.36 16.86
C GLN A 38 -16.73 2.63 16.67
N GLY A 39 -16.30 3.77 17.22
CA GLY A 39 -16.97 5.06 17.04
C GLY A 39 -16.76 5.74 15.70
N GLN A 40 -15.83 5.24 14.85
CA GLN A 40 -15.51 5.79 13.53
C GLN A 40 -16.02 4.94 12.36
N LEU A 41 -16.97 4.06 12.60
CA LEU A 41 -17.62 3.25 11.55
C LEU A 41 -18.86 3.95 10.96
N ASP A 42 -18.83 5.26 10.79
CA ASP A 42 -19.77 5.88 9.87
C ASP A 42 -19.43 5.38 8.46
N PRO A 43 -20.40 4.76 7.74
CA PRO A 43 -20.16 4.32 6.39
C PRO A 43 -19.79 5.55 5.55
N SER A 44 -18.60 5.55 4.97
CA SER A 44 -18.27 6.51 3.91
C SER A 44 -19.41 6.47 2.89
N PRO A 45 -19.86 7.61 2.34
CA PRO A 45 -20.86 7.64 1.28
C PRO A 45 -20.53 6.72 0.10
N SER A 46 -19.26 6.40 -0.09
CA SER A 46 -18.72 5.57 -1.17
C SER A 46 -18.45 4.12 -0.77
N GLY A 47 -18.51 3.75 0.50
CA GLY A 47 -18.09 2.44 0.99
C GLY A 47 -16.58 2.18 0.90
N GLN A 48 -15.77 3.14 0.44
CA GLN A 48 -14.33 2.98 0.28
C GLN A 48 -13.59 3.07 1.62
N ARG A 49 -12.59 2.21 1.80
CA ARG A 49 -11.71 2.20 2.99
C ARG A 49 -10.26 2.12 2.55
N ILE A 50 -9.40 2.92 3.16
CA ILE A 50 -7.98 3.01 2.83
C ILE A 50 -7.15 2.84 4.10
N LEU A 51 -6.16 1.94 4.05
CA LEU A 51 -5.14 1.82 5.08
C LEU A 51 -4.04 2.83 4.82
N MET A 52 -3.65 3.55 5.86
CA MET A 52 -2.50 4.44 5.90
C MET A 52 -1.68 4.19 7.17
N CYS A 53 -0.40 4.60 7.16
CA CYS A 53 0.48 4.60 8.32
C CYS A 53 1.04 6.01 8.52
N ALA A 54 0.95 6.53 9.75
CA ALA A 54 1.46 7.87 10.03
C ALA A 54 3.00 7.94 10.00
N PRO A 55 3.60 9.06 9.55
CA PRO A 55 5.03 9.15 9.28
C PRO A 55 5.86 9.51 10.51
N GLU A 56 5.50 9.00 11.72
CA GLU A 56 6.23 9.31 12.96
C GLU A 56 7.69 8.87 12.91
N HIS A 57 7.94 7.72 12.27
CA HIS A 57 9.28 7.14 12.15
C HIS A 57 9.84 7.21 10.73
N PHE A 58 9.13 7.87 9.81
CA PHE A 58 9.55 7.99 8.42
C PHE A 58 10.88 8.74 8.29
N GLY A 59 11.75 8.21 7.46
CA GLY A 59 13.01 8.78 7.05
C GLY A 59 13.67 7.92 5.98
N VAL A 60 14.66 8.47 5.27
CA VAL A 60 15.51 7.69 4.39
C VAL A 60 16.75 7.29 5.21
N ASP A 61 16.76 6.07 5.73
CA ASP A 61 17.80 5.58 6.64
C ASP A 61 18.75 4.57 5.96
N TYR A 62 18.40 4.10 4.77
CA TYR A 62 19.15 3.15 3.94
C TYR A 62 18.84 3.38 2.46
N ILE A 63 19.46 2.60 1.56
CA ILE A 63 19.26 2.70 0.11
C ILE A 63 18.79 1.34 -0.41
N ILE A 64 17.54 1.25 -0.87
CA ILE A 64 16.94 0.05 -1.49
C ILE A 64 16.33 0.34 -2.86
N ASN A 65 16.40 1.57 -3.33
CA ASN A 65 16.02 1.98 -4.68
C ASN A 65 16.81 3.25 -5.10
N PRO A 66 16.88 3.60 -6.39
CA PRO A 66 17.66 4.74 -6.89
C PRO A 66 17.22 6.11 -6.33
N TRP A 67 15.96 6.29 -5.93
CA TRP A 67 15.48 7.56 -5.39
C TRP A 67 16.08 7.90 -4.03
N MET A 68 16.45 6.87 -3.27
CA MET A 68 17.09 7.04 -1.96
C MET A 68 18.57 7.44 -2.04
N GLU A 69 19.19 7.33 -3.22
CA GLU A 69 20.57 7.75 -3.43
C GLU A 69 20.76 9.23 -3.05
N ASN A 70 21.76 9.51 -2.25
CA ASN A 70 22.04 10.84 -1.71
C ASN A 70 20.91 11.46 -0.84
N GLN A 71 19.92 10.69 -0.39
CA GLN A 71 18.82 11.18 0.47
C GLN A 71 18.90 10.69 1.91
N VAL A 72 19.82 9.78 2.24
CA VAL A 72 19.97 9.24 3.61
C VAL A 72 20.19 10.39 4.60
N GLY A 73 19.37 10.43 5.65
CA GLY A 73 19.39 11.46 6.69
C GLY A 73 18.87 12.85 6.26
N LYS A 74 18.35 13.02 5.04
CA LYS A 74 17.90 14.31 4.51
C LYS A 74 16.38 14.53 4.56
N THR A 75 15.65 13.68 5.26
CA THR A 75 14.20 13.82 5.41
C THR A 75 13.85 14.97 6.35
N ASN A 76 13.04 15.89 5.89
CA ASN A 76 12.39 16.88 6.75
C ASN A 76 11.12 16.26 7.35
N ARG A 77 11.25 15.73 8.57
CA ARG A 77 10.15 15.03 9.25
C ARG A 77 8.94 15.93 9.53
N GLY A 78 9.14 17.22 9.74
CA GLY A 78 8.06 18.18 9.93
C GLY A 78 7.22 18.32 8.65
N LEU A 79 7.88 18.55 7.52
CA LEU A 79 7.24 18.65 6.21
C LEU A 79 6.60 17.32 5.79
N ALA A 80 7.24 16.18 6.08
CA ALA A 80 6.64 14.87 5.79
C ALA A 80 5.30 14.67 6.52
N ARG A 81 5.23 15.05 7.81
CA ARG A 81 3.97 15.01 8.58
C ARG A 81 2.89 15.92 7.99
N GLU A 82 3.26 17.13 7.58
CA GLU A 82 2.35 18.07 6.96
C GLU A 82 1.82 17.54 5.62
N GLN A 83 2.69 17.05 4.74
CA GLN A 83 2.33 16.47 3.45
C GLN A 83 1.41 15.26 3.60
N TRP A 84 1.73 14.35 4.53
CA TRP A 84 0.91 13.18 4.82
C TRP A 84 -0.46 13.56 5.38
N ALA A 85 -0.51 14.52 6.31
CA ALA A 85 -1.76 14.97 6.91
C ALA A 85 -2.67 15.62 5.85
N ASN A 86 -2.10 16.39 4.92
CA ASN A 86 -2.83 16.98 3.80
C ASN A 86 -3.41 15.91 2.86
N LEU A 87 -2.59 14.89 2.45
CA LEU A 87 -3.08 13.77 1.67
C LEU A 87 -4.21 13.03 2.40
N ARG A 88 -4.01 12.68 3.67
CA ARG A 88 -5.02 12.00 4.51
C ARG A 88 -6.32 12.80 4.58
N GLN A 89 -6.24 14.10 4.77
CA GLN A 89 -7.42 14.97 4.83
C GLN A 89 -8.23 14.91 3.54
N HIS A 90 -7.59 15.04 2.39
CA HIS A 90 -8.26 14.95 1.09
C HIS A 90 -8.85 13.57 0.82
N LEU A 91 -8.15 12.48 1.19
CA LEU A 91 -8.66 11.12 1.05
C LEU A 91 -9.87 10.87 1.96
N ALA A 92 -9.90 11.47 3.17
CA ALA A 92 -11.00 11.33 4.12
C ALA A 92 -12.30 11.99 3.64
N GLU A 93 -12.26 12.86 2.64
CA GLU A 93 -13.46 13.39 1.97
C GLU A 93 -14.19 12.30 1.15
N GLU A 94 -13.46 11.26 0.69
CA GLU A 94 -13.95 10.23 -0.23
C GLU A 94 -13.97 8.82 0.38
N ALA A 95 -13.22 8.56 1.45
CA ALA A 95 -13.02 7.22 2.03
C ALA A 95 -12.86 7.25 3.55
N VAL A 96 -13.20 6.15 4.20
CA VAL A 96 -12.82 5.90 5.60
C VAL A 96 -11.32 5.58 5.67
N ILE A 97 -10.58 6.28 6.50
CA ILE A 97 -9.15 6.04 6.71
C ILE A 97 -8.94 5.13 7.92
N ALA A 98 -8.46 3.93 7.65
CA ALA A 98 -7.95 3.02 8.68
C ALA A 98 -6.44 3.28 8.89
N LEU A 99 -5.97 3.11 10.11
CA LEU A 99 -4.56 3.34 10.43
C LEU A 99 -3.90 2.06 10.94
N VAL A 100 -2.67 1.82 10.49
CA VAL A 100 -1.74 0.91 11.16
C VAL A 100 -0.74 1.74 11.96
N SER A 101 -0.41 1.26 13.17
CA SER A 101 0.55 1.95 14.03
C SER A 101 1.95 1.91 13.42
N PRO A 102 2.65 3.05 13.34
CA PRO A 102 4.04 3.06 12.92
C PRO A 102 4.93 2.42 13.98
N GLU A 103 6.02 1.78 13.56
CA GLU A 103 6.96 1.10 14.46
C GLU A 103 8.35 1.72 14.36
N PRO A 104 9.01 2.03 15.49
CA PRO A 104 10.39 2.51 15.49
C PRO A 104 11.34 1.57 14.74
N GLY A 105 12.20 2.12 13.89
CA GLY A 105 13.16 1.35 13.09
C GLY A 105 12.59 0.77 11.80
N LEU A 106 11.31 1.00 11.49
CA LEU A 106 10.67 0.59 10.25
C LEU A 106 10.14 1.83 9.49
N PRO A 107 11.04 2.64 8.92
CA PRO A 107 10.68 3.92 8.30
C PRO A 107 9.74 3.78 7.09
N ASP A 108 9.80 2.66 6.37
CA ASP A 108 9.02 2.42 5.16
C ASP A 108 7.61 1.89 5.40
N MET A 109 7.20 1.65 6.67
CA MET A 109 5.80 1.28 7.00
C MET A 109 4.77 2.30 6.51
N VAL A 110 5.16 3.55 6.26
CA VAL A 110 4.29 4.58 5.67
C VAL A 110 3.77 4.19 4.29
N PHE A 111 4.51 3.33 3.55
CA PHE A 111 4.15 2.88 2.21
C PHE A 111 3.22 1.66 2.29
N THR A 112 2.00 1.90 2.76
CA THR A 112 1.00 0.85 3.02
C THR A 112 0.48 0.12 1.79
N ALA A 113 0.71 0.64 0.57
CA ALA A 113 0.50 -0.14 -0.66
C ALA A 113 1.23 -1.49 -0.61
N ASN A 114 2.41 -1.49 0.04
CA ASN A 114 3.22 -2.69 0.21
C ASN A 114 2.86 -3.54 1.44
N ALA A 115 1.80 -3.20 2.19
CA ALA A 115 1.34 -4.06 3.29
C ALA A 115 0.84 -5.43 2.78
N GLY A 116 0.26 -5.43 1.59
CA GLY A 116 -0.29 -6.62 0.95
C GLY A 116 -1.21 -6.27 -0.20
N MET A 117 -1.96 -7.27 -0.68
CA MET A 117 -3.05 -7.10 -1.64
C MET A 117 -4.35 -7.61 -1.03
N VAL A 118 -5.43 -6.87 -1.23
CA VAL A 118 -6.76 -7.20 -0.69
C VAL A 118 -7.77 -7.33 -1.82
N ILE A 119 -8.55 -8.43 -1.83
CA ILE A 119 -9.77 -8.56 -2.64
C ILE A 119 -10.87 -9.15 -1.75
N GLY A 120 -11.99 -8.45 -1.63
CA GLY A 120 -13.08 -8.80 -0.72
C GLY A 120 -12.59 -8.84 0.73
N LYS A 121 -12.69 -10.01 1.38
CA LYS A 121 -12.19 -10.25 2.75
C LYS A 121 -10.89 -11.05 2.79
N THR A 122 -10.25 -11.28 1.66
CA THR A 122 -9.00 -12.02 1.57
C THR A 122 -7.83 -11.07 1.39
N ALA A 123 -6.79 -11.22 2.18
CA ALA A 123 -5.55 -10.49 2.08
C ALA A 123 -4.38 -11.43 1.80
N ILE A 124 -3.47 -11.04 0.93
CA ILE A 124 -2.12 -11.61 0.81
C ILE A 124 -1.17 -10.61 1.43
N VAL A 125 -0.47 -11.01 2.47
CA VAL A 125 0.55 -10.17 3.11
C VAL A 125 1.81 -10.18 2.25
N SER A 126 2.47 -9.06 2.12
CA SER A 126 3.70 -8.94 1.34
C SER A 126 4.83 -9.83 1.87
N ARG A 127 5.71 -10.24 0.96
CA ARG A 127 7.00 -10.88 1.21
C ARG A 127 8.08 -10.01 0.58
N PHE A 128 8.73 -9.21 1.41
CA PHE A 128 9.67 -8.22 0.92
C PHE A 128 10.97 -8.86 0.40
N ARG A 129 11.39 -8.44 -0.78
CA ARG A 129 12.68 -8.83 -1.35
C ARG A 129 13.84 -8.25 -0.53
N THR A 130 13.70 -7.00 -0.07
CA THR A 130 14.72 -6.30 0.69
C THR A 130 14.59 -6.59 2.18
N LYS A 131 15.71 -6.99 2.81
CA LYS A 131 15.75 -7.39 4.24
C LYS A 131 15.35 -6.25 5.19
N GLU A 132 15.57 -5.01 4.76
CA GLU A 132 15.25 -3.80 5.51
C GLU A 132 13.76 -3.69 5.84
N ARG A 133 12.89 -4.27 4.97
CA ARG A 133 11.45 -4.21 5.13
C ARG A 133 10.80 -5.50 5.66
N GLN A 134 11.53 -6.61 5.75
CA GLN A 134 10.95 -7.92 6.12
C GLN A 134 10.28 -7.92 7.50
N LEU A 135 10.75 -7.09 8.44
CA LEU A 135 10.11 -6.99 9.76
C LEU A 135 8.71 -6.37 9.71
N GLU A 136 8.38 -5.61 8.67
CA GLU A 136 7.05 -5.04 8.46
C GLU A 136 5.99 -6.13 8.19
N GLU A 137 6.37 -7.27 7.58
CA GLU A 137 5.47 -8.35 7.19
C GLU A 137 4.61 -8.85 8.36
N ARG A 138 5.26 -9.09 9.51
CA ARG A 138 4.57 -9.56 10.72
C ARG A 138 3.56 -8.52 11.24
N LEU A 139 3.88 -7.24 11.18
CA LEU A 139 3.02 -6.19 11.70
C LEU A 139 1.79 -6.02 10.81
N PHE A 140 1.96 -6.05 9.49
CA PHE A 140 0.85 -6.05 8.55
C PHE A 140 -0.01 -7.31 8.65
N HIS A 141 0.60 -8.49 8.83
CA HIS A 141 -0.12 -9.74 9.06
C HIS A 141 -1.06 -9.64 10.27
N ILE A 142 -0.53 -9.21 11.43
CA ILE A 142 -1.30 -9.01 12.65
C ILE A 142 -2.43 -8.01 12.42
N TRP A 143 -2.13 -6.89 11.72
CA TRP A 143 -3.15 -5.88 11.43
C TRP A 143 -4.30 -6.45 10.61
N PHE A 144 -4.01 -7.19 9.54
CA PHE A 144 -5.06 -7.79 8.69
C PHE A 144 -5.91 -8.79 9.47
N GLU A 145 -5.31 -9.68 10.28
CA GLU A 145 -6.05 -10.65 11.10
C GLU A 145 -6.99 -9.94 12.08
N GLN A 146 -6.48 -8.94 12.80
CA GLN A 146 -7.27 -8.16 13.77
C GLN A 146 -8.43 -7.40 13.14
N HIS A 147 -8.33 -7.08 11.84
CA HIS A 147 -9.38 -6.38 11.10
C HIS A 147 -10.28 -7.32 10.27
N GLY A 148 -10.23 -8.62 10.55
CA GLY A 148 -11.15 -9.62 10.02
C GLY A 148 -10.88 -10.03 8.57
N PHE A 149 -9.65 -9.88 8.08
CA PHE A 149 -9.24 -10.42 6.79
C PHE A 149 -8.78 -11.87 6.93
N ALA A 150 -9.19 -12.72 6.01
CA ALA A 150 -8.62 -14.06 5.85
C ALA A 150 -7.29 -13.94 5.12
N ILE A 151 -6.21 -14.44 5.75
CA ILE A 151 -4.88 -14.39 5.14
C ILE A 151 -4.71 -15.57 4.19
N ALA A 152 -4.57 -15.30 2.90
CA ALA A 152 -4.24 -16.32 1.92
C ALA A 152 -2.75 -16.72 2.03
N PRO A 153 -2.41 -18.01 1.92
CA PRO A 153 -1.04 -18.45 2.00
C PRO A 153 -0.23 -17.96 0.78
N TRP A 154 1.01 -17.54 1.03
CA TRP A 154 1.98 -17.18 0.02
C TRP A 154 3.31 -17.87 0.31
N PRO A 155 4.04 -18.40 -0.70
CA PRO A 155 5.33 -19.07 -0.46
C PRO A 155 6.36 -18.11 0.15
N GLU A 156 7.08 -18.56 1.17
CA GLU A 156 8.00 -17.72 1.94
C GLU A 156 9.24 -17.27 1.13
N ASP A 157 9.64 -18.07 0.16
CA ASP A 157 10.81 -17.83 -0.71
C ASP A 157 10.49 -17.02 -1.96
N LEU A 158 9.23 -16.66 -2.18
CA LEU A 158 8.79 -15.89 -3.35
C LEU A 158 8.44 -14.45 -2.99
N PRO A 159 9.28 -13.46 -3.35
CA PRO A 159 8.99 -12.06 -3.09
C PRO A 159 7.70 -11.60 -3.79
N PHE A 160 6.89 -10.84 -3.03
CA PHE A 160 5.68 -10.18 -3.50
C PHE A 160 5.46 -8.91 -2.67
N GLU A 161 5.42 -7.74 -3.30
CA GLU A 161 5.34 -6.48 -2.57
C GLU A 161 3.95 -5.81 -2.69
N GLY A 162 2.90 -6.65 -2.55
CA GLY A 162 1.51 -6.23 -2.34
C GLY A 162 0.92 -5.43 -3.50
N ALA A 163 0.08 -4.44 -3.15
CA ALA A 163 -0.56 -3.54 -4.11
C ALA A 163 0.37 -2.45 -4.65
N GLY A 164 1.68 -2.51 -4.34
CA GLY A 164 2.72 -1.83 -5.09
C GLY A 164 2.90 -2.47 -6.47
N ASP A 165 2.80 -3.81 -6.53
CA ASP A 165 3.01 -4.58 -7.76
C ASP A 165 1.74 -5.29 -8.27
N ALA A 166 0.64 -5.34 -7.50
CA ALA A 166 -0.60 -5.97 -7.92
C ALA A 166 -1.77 -4.99 -7.86
N LEU A 167 -2.28 -4.59 -9.03
CA LEU A 167 -3.32 -3.57 -9.18
C LEU A 167 -4.53 -4.16 -9.89
N LEU A 168 -5.74 -3.90 -9.38
CA LEU A 168 -6.95 -4.30 -10.08
C LEU A 168 -7.22 -3.37 -11.28
N ASP A 169 -7.58 -3.97 -12.41
CA ASP A 169 -8.23 -3.23 -13.49
C ASP A 169 -9.58 -2.68 -13.01
N ARG A 170 -10.02 -1.56 -13.58
CA ARG A 170 -11.22 -0.87 -13.13
C ARG A 170 -12.44 -1.11 -14.06
N ALA A 171 -12.26 -1.88 -15.13
CA ALA A 171 -13.32 -2.23 -16.07
C ALA A 171 -13.46 -3.75 -16.25
N GLN A 172 -12.41 -4.52 -15.99
CA GLN A 172 -12.35 -5.96 -16.21
C GLN A 172 -11.96 -6.69 -14.91
N PRO A 173 -12.38 -7.95 -14.71
CA PRO A 173 -11.96 -8.76 -13.58
C PRO A 173 -10.51 -9.25 -13.76
N LEU A 174 -9.58 -8.33 -13.84
CA LEU A 174 -8.18 -8.51 -14.17
C LEU A 174 -7.29 -7.93 -13.08
N ILE A 175 -6.19 -8.63 -12.79
CA ILE A 175 -5.09 -8.17 -11.94
C ILE A 175 -3.89 -7.84 -12.84
N TRP A 176 -3.43 -6.60 -12.82
CA TRP A 176 -2.14 -6.22 -13.37
C TRP A 176 -1.05 -6.51 -12.34
N CYS A 177 0.00 -7.24 -12.72
CA CYS A 177 1.06 -7.64 -11.79
C CYS A 177 2.43 -7.28 -12.34
N GLY A 178 3.07 -6.27 -11.75
CA GLY A 178 4.47 -5.91 -12.03
C GLY A 178 5.42 -6.97 -11.46
N HIS A 179 6.49 -7.27 -12.19
CA HIS A 179 7.51 -8.21 -11.74
C HIS A 179 8.91 -7.88 -12.28
N GLY A 180 9.91 -8.58 -11.79
CA GLY A 180 11.30 -8.48 -12.26
C GLY A 180 12.22 -7.74 -11.31
N LEU A 181 11.78 -6.65 -10.69
CA LEU A 181 12.61 -5.85 -9.77
C LEU A 181 12.37 -6.19 -8.30
N ARG A 182 11.10 -6.26 -7.86
CA ARG A 182 10.71 -6.55 -6.47
C ARG A 182 9.90 -7.83 -6.37
N THR A 183 8.84 -7.94 -7.10
CA THR A 183 7.95 -9.10 -7.11
C THR A 183 8.46 -10.18 -8.07
N SER A 184 8.26 -11.45 -7.70
CA SER A 184 8.64 -12.62 -8.50
C SER A 184 7.82 -12.72 -9.78
N GLU A 185 8.43 -13.22 -10.87
CA GLU A 185 7.75 -13.45 -12.15
C GLU A 185 6.66 -14.53 -12.11
N VAL A 186 6.65 -15.38 -11.08
CA VAL A 186 5.59 -16.38 -10.89
C VAL A 186 4.37 -15.83 -10.14
N ALA A 187 4.46 -14.62 -9.60
CA ALA A 187 3.40 -13.98 -8.83
C ALA A 187 2.05 -13.89 -9.57
N PRO A 188 1.97 -13.53 -10.87
CA PRO A 188 0.70 -13.49 -11.58
C PRO A 188 -0.06 -14.81 -11.50
N ARG A 189 0.62 -15.94 -11.72
CA ARG A 189 0.00 -17.27 -11.66
C ARG A 189 -0.52 -17.62 -10.25
N LEU A 190 0.20 -17.22 -9.21
CA LEU A 190 -0.24 -17.43 -7.83
C LEU A 190 -1.47 -16.58 -7.50
N LEU A 191 -1.49 -15.32 -7.96
CA LEU A 191 -2.63 -14.42 -7.80
C LEU A 191 -3.88 -14.98 -8.49
N GLU A 192 -3.77 -15.52 -9.71
CA GLU A 192 -4.87 -16.21 -10.41
C GLU A 192 -5.42 -17.37 -9.58
N ASN A 193 -4.54 -18.22 -9.04
CA ASN A 193 -4.95 -19.39 -8.24
C ASN A 193 -5.67 -18.97 -6.95
N ILE A 194 -5.21 -17.90 -6.29
CA ILE A 194 -5.78 -17.46 -5.00
C ILE A 194 -7.11 -16.74 -5.20
N PHE A 195 -7.18 -15.84 -6.19
CA PHE A 195 -8.35 -14.97 -6.36
C PHE A 195 -9.33 -15.42 -7.46
N GLY A 196 -8.96 -16.41 -8.25
CA GLY A 196 -9.78 -16.87 -9.37
C GLY A 196 -9.98 -15.81 -10.47
N ARG A 197 -9.06 -14.83 -10.54
CA ARG A 197 -9.08 -13.75 -11.53
C ARG A 197 -7.86 -13.82 -12.41
N ARG A 198 -8.02 -13.56 -13.69
CA ARG A 198 -6.89 -13.45 -14.62
C ARG A 198 -5.87 -12.44 -14.07
N ALA A 199 -4.60 -12.81 -14.03
CA ALA A 199 -3.51 -11.90 -13.70
C ALA A 199 -2.53 -11.78 -14.86
N VAL A 200 -2.25 -10.54 -15.26
CA VAL A 200 -1.35 -10.21 -16.38
C VAL A 200 -0.03 -9.73 -15.82
N GLY A 201 1.02 -10.48 -16.09
CA GLY A 201 2.39 -10.13 -15.73
C GLY A 201 2.93 -9.01 -16.63
N LEU A 202 3.51 -7.97 -16.01
CA LEU A 202 4.17 -6.86 -16.68
C LEU A 202 5.60 -6.75 -16.15
N ARG A 203 6.59 -6.93 -17.03
CA ARG A 203 8.00 -6.87 -16.64
C ARG A 203 8.49 -5.43 -16.58
N LEU A 204 8.92 -5.02 -15.38
CA LEU A 204 9.56 -3.74 -15.14
C LEU A 204 11.05 -3.83 -15.47
N VAL A 205 11.57 -2.87 -16.22
CA VAL A 205 12.96 -2.83 -16.69
C VAL A 205 13.74 -1.59 -16.25
N ASP A 206 13.05 -0.54 -15.82
CA ASP A 206 13.68 0.67 -15.31
C ASP A 206 13.73 0.63 -13.76
N PRO A 207 14.92 0.57 -13.14
CA PRO A 207 15.05 0.46 -11.69
C PRO A 207 14.52 1.69 -10.92
N ARG A 208 14.29 2.81 -11.60
CA ARG A 208 13.65 4.00 -11.02
C ARG A 208 12.16 3.77 -10.76
N PHE A 209 11.54 2.88 -11.53
CA PHE A 209 10.13 2.48 -11.40
C PHE A 209 10.05 1.02 -10.96
N TYR A 210 10.53 0.78 -9.74
CA TYR A 210 10.76 -0.56 -9.19
C TYR A 210 9.50 -1.29 -8.73
N HIS A 211 8.37 -0.59 -8.60
CA HIS A 211 7.03 -1.12 -8.39
C HIS A 211 6.10 -0.69 -9.52
N LEU A 212 5.09 -1.50 -9.81
CA LEU A 212 4.10 -1.21 -10.83
C LEU A 212 3.36 0.11 -10.57
N ASP A 213 2.96 0.35 -9.32
CA ASP A 213 2.22 1.55 -8.92
C ASP A 213 3.00 2.86 -9.10
N THR A 214 4.32 2.80 -9.32
CA THR A 214 5.13 3.99 -9.59
C THR A 214 5.03 4.47 -11.04
N CYS A 215 4.63 3.59 -11.95
CA CYS A 215 4.60 3.85 -13.40
C CYS A 215 3.30 3.41 -14.09
N PHE A 216 2.30 2.92 -13.34
CA PHE A 216 1.07 2.35 -13.89
C PHE A 216 -0.11 2.62 -12.94
N CYS A 217 -1.15 3.30 -13.41
CA CYS A 217 -2.30 3.70 -12.62
C CYS A 217 -3.60 3.34 -13.34
N PRO A 218 -4.25 2.20 -13.02
CA PRO A 218 -5.59 1.91 -13.48
C PRO A 218 -6.58 2.89 -12.87
N LEU A 219 -7.36 3.56 -13.72
CA LEU A 219 -8.38 4.53 -13.34
C LEU A 219 -9.78 3.99 -13.66
N ALA A 220 -10.81 4.60 -13.08
CA ALA A 220 -12.19 4.22 -13.31
C ALA A 220 -12.54 4.14 -14.81
N ASP A 221 -13.58 3.37 -15.14
CA ASP A 221 -14.08 3.18 -16.51
C ASP A 221 -13.03 2.64 -17.52
N GLY A 222 -12.01 1.91 -17.03
CA GLY A 222 -10.98 1.30 -17.84
C GLY A 222 -9.95 2.26 -18.42
N TRP A 223 -9.86 3.47 -17.88
CA TRP A 223 -8.75 4.36 -18.18
C TRP A 223 -7.46 3.86 -17.55
N LEU A 224 -6.37 4.08 -18.24
CA LEU A 224 -5.02 3.77 -17.77
C LEU A 224 -4.11 4.97 -17.98
N MET A 225 -3.43 5.39 -16.92
CA MET A 225 -2.32 6.33 -16.98
C MET A 225 -1.02 5.57 -16.70
N TYR A 226 -0.06 5.59 -17.63
CA TYR A 226 1.16 4.80 -17.46
C TYR A 226 2.37 5.42 -18.18
N TYR A 227 3.57 5.03 -17.76
CA TYR A 227 4.85 5.43 -18.36
C TYR A 227 5.43 4.26 -19.16
N PRO A 228 5.26 4.20 -20.50
CA PRO A 228 5.66 3.06 -21.31
C PRO A 228 7.13 2.63 -21.16
N PRO A 229 8.14 3.54 -21.07
CA PRO A 229 9.53 3.14 -20.97
C PRO A 229 9.93 2.36 -19.71
N ALA A 230 9.05 2.32 -18.68
CA ALA A 230 9.28 1.49 -17.49
C ALA A 230 9.18 -0.02 -17.76
N PHE A 231 8.57 -0.41 -18.90
CA PHE A 231 8.23 -1.78 -19.26
C PHE A 231 9.05 -2.30 -20.41
N ASP A 232 9.29 -3.63 -20.47
CA ASP A 232 9.81 -4.26 -21.68
C ASP A 232 8.80 -4.21 -22.83
N LEU A 233 9.26 -4.47 -24.07
CA LEU A 233 8.43 -4.36 -25.26
C LEU A 233 7.21 -5.31 -25.22
N ALA A 234 7.37 -6.54 -24.74
CA ALA A 234 6.30 -7.51 -24.67
C ALA A 234 5.19 -7.04 -23.67
N SER A 235 5.58 -6.42 -22.56
CA SER A 235 4.64 -5.84 -21.61
C SER A 235 3.92 -4.61 -22.20
N GLN A 236 4.62 -3.76 -22.94
CA GLN A 236 4.01 -2.62 -23.65
C GLN A 236 2.98 -3.10 -24.70
N GLU A 237 3.31 -4.13 -25.47
CA GLU A 237 2.38 -4.76 -26.43
C GLU A 237 1.15 -5.33 -25.71
N THR A 238 1.38 -6.02 -24.58
CA THR A 238 0.28 -6.57 -23.76
C THR A 238 -0.66 -5.47 -23.25
N ILE A 239 -0.12 -4.37 -22.74
CA ILE A 239 -0.90 -3.20 -22.30
C ILE A 239 -1.72 -2.65 -23.47
N THR A 240 -1.10 -2.47 -24.63
CA THR A 240 -1.78 -1.89 -25.81
C THR A 240 -2.85 -2.80 -26.41
N MET A 241 -2.72 -4.12 -26.26
CA MET A 241 -3.77 -5.07 -26.64
C MET A 241 -4.97 -5.08 -25.70
N LEU A 242 -4.76 -4.86 -24.40
CA LEU A 242 -5.79 -4.98 -23.38
C LEU A 242 -6.52 -3.67 -23.08
N VAL A 243 -5.84 -2.53 -23.26
CA VAL A 243 -6.40 -1.21 -23.02
C VAL A 243 -6.49 -0.46 -24.36
N PRO A 244 -7.67 -0.04 -24.81
CA PRO A 244 -7.84 0.65 -26.08
C PRO A 244 -7.16 2.03 -26.08
N PRO A 245 -6.69 2.54 -27.24
CA PRO A 245 -5.91 3.78 -27.31
C PRO A 245 -6.63 5.00 -26.75
N GLU A 246 -7.96 5.07 -26.89
CA GLU A 246 -8.79 6.17 -26.36
C GLU A 246 -8.93 6.14 -24.83
N LYS A 247 -8.50 5.08 -24.17
CA LYS A 247 -8.51 4.91 -22.71
C LYS A 247 -7.11 4.96 -22.11
N ARG A 248 -6.08 5.24 -22.91
CA ARG A 248 -4.70 5.32 -22.45
C ARG A 248 -4.21 6.76 -22.40
N ILE A 249 -3.55 7.09 -21.30
CA ILE A 249 -2.81 8.33 -21.10
C ILE A 249 -1.34 7.95 -20.96
N ASP A 250 -0.57 8.12 -22.03
CA ASP A 250 0.86 7.86 -22.05
C ASP A 250 1.57 9.03 -21.35
N VAL A 251 2.14 8.75 -20.20
CA VAL A 251 2.83 9.74 -19.36
C VAL A 251 4.24 9.96 -19.89
N GLY A 252 4.62 11.22 -20.08
CA GLY A 252 5.98 11.58 -20.47
C GLY A 252 6.96 11.51 -19.29
N GLU A 253 8.26 11.43 -19.60
CA GLU A 253 9.33 11.26 -18.60
C GLU A 253 9.28 12.32 -17.49
N LYS A 254 9.03 13.59 -17.83
CA LYS A 254 8.94 14.67 -16.85
C LYS A 254 7.86 14.41 -15.80
N ASP A 255 6.68 13.96 -16.21
CA ASP A 255 5.58 13.68 -15.31
C ASP A 255 5.78 12.35 -14.55
N ALA A 256 6.42 11.36 -15.19
CA ALA A 256 6.81 10.12 -14.53
C ALA A 256 7.76 10.38 -13.35
N PHE A 257 8.74 11.30 -13.51
CA PHE A 257 9.64 11.73 -12.43
C PHE A 257 8.96 12.58 -11.34
N LEU A 258 7.80 13.15 -11.62
CA LEU A 258 6.94 13.74 -10.60
C LEU A 258 6.06 12.71 -9.89
N PHE A 259 6.24 11.40 -10.16
CA PHE A 259 5.37 10.33 -9.65
C PHE A 259 3.90 10.52 -10.01
N ALA A 260 3.60 11.08 -11.17
CA ALA A 260 2.22 11.30 -11.59
C ALA A 260 1.41 9.99 -11.71
N CYS A 261 2.04 8.87 -12.12
CA CYS A 261 1.40 7.56 -12.15
C CYS A 261 1.17 6.96 -10.75
N ASN A 262 1.92 7.40 -9.73
CA ASN A 262 1.70 6.96 -8.36
C ASN A 262 0.52 7.71 -7.73
N ALA A 263 -0.65 7.55 -8.34
CA ALA A 263 -1.89 8.23 -8.03
C ALA A 263 -2.96 7.27 -7.49
N VAL A 264 -3.93 7.82 -6.78
CA VAL A 264 -5.07 7.08 -6.23
C VAL A 264 -6.35 7.61 -6.85
N ASP A 265 -7.13 6.75 -7.52
CA ASP A 265 -8.48 7.07 -7.95
C ASP A 265 -9.50 6.58 -6.93
N ILE A 266 -10.35 7.47 -6.45
CA ILE A 266 -11.49 7.17 -5.59
C ILE A 266 -12.70 7.89 -6.17
N ASN A 267 -13.69 7.11 -6.65
CA ASN A 267 -14.95 7.65 -7.18
C ASN A 267 -14.77 8.69 -8.31
N GLY A 268 -13.77 8.51 -9.16
CA GLY A 268 -13.47 9.45 -10.25
C GLY A 268 -12.75 10.72 -9.80
N ARG A 269 -12.25 10.75 -8.56
CA ARG A 269 -11.31 11.78 -8.07
C ARG A 269 -9.92 11.19 -7.95
N VAL A 270 -8.98 11.74 -8.69
CA VAL A 270 -7.58 11.31 -8.74
C VAL A 270 -6.74 12.19 -7.83
N PHE A 271 -6.04 11.58 -6.89
CA PHE A 271 -5.10 12.22 -5.99
C PHE A 271 -3.69 11.86 -6.44
N MET A 272 -2.86 12.86 -6.73
CA MET A 272 -1.48 12.65 -7.18
C MET A 272 -0.54 13.72 -6.59
N ASN A 273 0.76 13.42 -6.60
CA ASN A 273 1.76 14.35 -6.11
C ASN A 273 1.75 15.67 -6.89
N ASP A 274 2.08 15.60 -8.17
CA ASP A 274 2.14 16.73 -9.10
C ASP A 274 2.08 16.22 -10.55
N ALA A 275 1.79 17.11 -11.48
CA ALA A 275 1.81 16.84 -12.92
C ALA A 275 1.93 18.13 -13.73
N SER A 276 2.47 18.04 -14.95
CA SER A 276 2.45 19.14 -15.91
C SER A 276 1.02 19.58 -16.24
N ALA A 277 0.84 20.83 -16.63
CA ALA A 277 -0.46 21.36 -17.06
C ALA A 277 -1.10 20.52 -18.18
N THR A 278 -0.28 19.95 -19.06
CA THR A 278 -0.72 19.07 -20.15
C THR A 278 -1.33 17.80 -19.60
N LEU A 279 -0.63 17.06 -18.71
CA LEU A 279 -1.14 15.83 -18.11
C LEU A 279 -2.39 16.11 -17.27
N GLN A 280 -2.39 17.19 -16.47
CA GLN A 280 -3.58 17.61 -15.72
C GLN A 280 -4.80 17.86 -16.63
N SER A 281 -4.57 18.47 -17.82
CA SER A 281 -5.64 18.70 -18.80
C SER A 281 -6.18 17.37 -19.34
N TRP A 282 -5.32 16.39 -19.65
CA TRP A 282 -5.75 15.09 -20.14
C TRP A 282 -6.54 14.29 -19.11
N VAL A 283 -6.09 14.29 -17.86
CA VAL A 283 -6.83 13.64 -16.76
C VAL A 283 -8.22 14.24 -16.58
N ARG A 284 -8.32 15.57 -16.64
CA ARG A 284 -9.63 16.27 -16.56
C ARG A 284 -10.50 16.01 -17.81
N ALA A 285 -9.91 15.98 -18.99
CA ALA A 285 -10.63 15.68 -20.25
C ALA A 285 -11.16 14.24 -20.27
N ALA A 286 -10.48 13.31 -19.60
CA ALA A 286 -10.95 11.95 -19.36
C ALA A 286 -12.12 11.85 -18.37
N GLY A 287 -12.54 12.96 -17.75
CA GLY A 287 -13.69 13.05 -16.85
C GLY A 287 -13.36 13.01 -15.36
N PHE A 288 -12.08 12.94 -14.99
CA PHE A 288 -11.67 12.86 -13.59
C PHE A 288 -11.57 14.22 -12.91
N LYS A 289 -11.97 14.29 -11.65
CA LYS A 289 -11.58 15.38 -10.76
C LYS A 289 -10.13 15.15 -10.31
N LEU A 290 -9.30 16.18 -10.35
CA LEU A 290 -7.89 16.09 -9.98
C LEU A 290 -7.60 16.91 -8.72
N THR A 291 -6.95 16.28 -7.76
CA THR A 291 -6.42 16.91 -6.54
C THR A 291 -4.91 16.66 -6.48
N LEU A 292 -4.16 17.76 -6.49
CA LEU A 292 -2.71 17.69 -6.29
C LEU A 292 -2.40 17.71 -4.79
N THR A 293 -1.55 16.81 -4.37
CA THR A 293 -1.10 16.63 -2.97
C THR A 293 0.42 16.52 -2.95
N PRO A 294 1.17 17.62 -2.79
CA PRO A 294 2.63 17.60 -2.81
C PRO A 294 3.20 16.64 -1.76
N LEU A 295 4.11 15.74 -2.19
CA LEU A 295 4.68 14.66 -1.38
C LEU A 295 6.22 14.58 -1.55
N SER A 296 6.88 15.72 -1.69
CA SER A 296 8.30 15.81 -1.99
C SER A 296 9.20 15.06 -1.01
N GLU A 297 8.80 14.95 0.27
CA GLU A 297 9.57 14.20 1.26
C GLU A 297 9.49 12.69 1.02
N PHE A 298 8.35 12.17 0.60
CA PHE A 298 8.16 10.74 0.33
C PHE A 298 8.81 10.31 -0.98
N ILE A 299 8.87 11.20 -1.97
CA ILE A 299 9.60 10.95 -3.23
C ILE A 299 11.08 10.68 -2.98
N LYS A 300 11.68 11.24 -1.95
CA LYS A 300 13.08 10.93 -1.55
C LYS A 300 13.27 9.44 -1.24
N ALA A 301 12.21 8.76 -0.81
CA ALA A 301 12.20 7.31 -0.58
C ALA A 301 11.62 6.52 -1.76
N GLY A 302 11.20 7.20 -2.84
CA GLY A 302 10.69 6.56 -4.05
C GLY A 302 9.20 6.23 -4.01
N GLY A 303 8.37 7.00 -3.28
CA GLY A 303 6.93 6.80 -3.23
C GLY A 303 6.14 8.10 -3.16
N ALA A 304 4.86 8.07 -3.57
CA ALA A 304 3.92 9.18 -3.51
C ALA A 304 2.53 8.72 -3.04
N ALA A 305 1.45 9.28 -3.59
CA ALA A 305 0.09 9.09 -3.07
C ALA A 305 -0.37 7.63 -3.03
N LYS A 306 -0.13 6.85 -4.10
CA LYS A 306 -0.52 5.44 -4.14
C LYS A 306 0.30 4.59 -3.17
N CYS A 307 1.61 4.80 -3.11
CA CYS A 307 2.48 4.07 -2.18
C CYS A 307 2.05 4.26 -0.71
N LEU A 308 1.54 5.45 -0.34
CA LEU A 308 1.08 5.77 1.01
C LEU A 308 -0.31 5.20 1.35
N THR A 309 -0.94 4.45 0.44
CA THR A 309 -2.33 4.01 0.56
C THR A 309 -2.54 2.58 0.11
N LEU A 310 -3.30 1.81 0.89
CA LEU A 310 -3.84 0.52 0.45
C LEU A 310 -5.35 0.54 0.50
N LYS A 311 -6.03 0.30 -0.61
CA LYS A 311 -7.47 0.10 -0.63
C LYS A 311 -7.81 -1.23 0.05
N LEU A 312 -8.77 -1.17 1.00
CA LEU A 312 -9.22 -2.33 1.79
C LEU A 312 -10.56 -2.89 1.28
N VAL A 313 -11.22 -2.16 0.39
CA VAL A 313 -12.46 -2.60 -0.27
C VAL A 313 -12.18 -2.64 -1.76
N GLU A 314 -11.80 -3.81 -2.24
CA GLU A 314 -11.57 -4.12 -3.66
C GLU A 314 -12.42 -5.34 -4.03
N VAL A 315 -13.18 -5.28 -5.12
CA VAL A 315 -14.13 -6.31 -5.55
C VAL A 315 -13.82 -6.78 -6.96
#